data_7d6af316c6c0bf0f551267ae7a66100a
#
_entry.id   7d6af316c6c0bf0f551267ae7a66100a
#
_cell.length_a   1.000
_cell.length_b   1.000
_cell.length_c   1.000
_cell.angle_alpha   90.00
_cell.angle_beta   90.00
_cell.angle_gamma   90.00
#
_symmetry.space_group_name_H-M   'P 1'
#
loop_
_entity.id
_entity.type
_entity.pdbx_description
1 polymer ?
#
loop_
_entity_poly.entity_id
_entity_poly.type
_entity_poly.pdbx_seq_one_letter_code
_entity_poly.pdbx_strand_id
1 'polypeptide(L)'
;MDPNNDGNPEDGIDGWRLDVAAEVPINFWKEFRKWVKEINPDSYITGEIWWEDYKTNKLKNASKWIKGDAFDGVMNYRFADNCYQYFVQTESPLTTKGFTSKMKKIHSDYGYNTCLSLQNLLGSHDTQRVISMIENPNHRLDHGANLKRNRNYTVSPLNQHNIKKADQLLAYQFFSPGTPYIYYGDEVGMWGADDPDCRKPMIWDDIQYEDEHALPYGNPRKKGYQVSQDKSRLNFFKRLCAIRKSNTALREGDFNIILQNNRTRMLGFRRTHKQNECLAFFNSSDTPQEIPKVADNMKLELFSSGTTRKIISSKGFVLFVK
;
A
#
# COMPACT_ATOMS: atom_id res chain seq x y z
N MET A 1 5.36 -13.37 -25.24
CA MET A 1 5.94 -14.16 -24.14
C MET A 1 7.14 -14.98 -24.61
N ASP A 2 7.28 -15.22 -25.87
CA ASP A 2 8.44 -15.81 -26.56
C ASP A 2 8.54 -15.07 -27.90
N PRO A 3 9.18 -13.88 -27.94
CA PRO A 3 9.14 -12.97 -29.08
C PRO A 3 9.84 -13.50 -30.32
N ASN A 4 10.86 -14.32 -30.15
CA ASN A 4 11.67 -14.88 -31.22
C ASN A 4 11.28 -16.33 -31.58
N ASN A 5 10.33 -16.91 -30.83
CA ASN A 5 9.80 -18.26 -30.99
C ASN A 5 10.86 -19.38 -30.93
N ASP A 6 11.86 -19.22 -30.07
CA ASP A 6 12.91 -20.22 -29.84
C ASP A 6 12.57 -21.22 -28.71
N GLY A 7 11.41 -21.07 -28.08
CA GLY A 7 10.95 -21.88 -26.96
C GLY A 7 11.49 -21.44 -25.59
N ASN A 8 12.25 -20.33 -25.53
CA ASN A 8 12.74 -19.76 -24.30
C ASN A 8 11.99 -18.46 -23.96
N PRO A 9 11.14 -18.41 -22.91
CA PRO A 9 10.38 -17.21 -22.56
C PRO A 9 11.19 -16.13 -21.82
N GLU A 10 12.49 -16.31 -21.57
CA GLU A 10 13.33 -15.37 -20.78
C GLU A 10 13.46 -14.00 -21.43
N ASP A 11 13.32 -13.88 -22.75
CA ASP A 11 13.34 -12.63 -23.51
C ASP A 11 11.96 -11.97 -23.67
N GLY A 12 10.92 -12.59 -23.08
CA GLY A 12 9.54 -12.17 -23.21
C GLY A 12 8.99 -11.41 -22.00
N ILE A 13 7.67 -11.41 -21.90
CA ILE A 13 6.92 -10.78 -20.82
C ILE A 13 6.88 -11.70 -19.60
N ASP A 14 7.27 -11.18 -18.42
CA ASP A 14 7.27 -11.95 -17.16
C ASP A 14 5.88 -12.13 -16.55
N GLY A 15 4.91 -11.33 -16.93
CA GLY A 15 3.55 -11.42 -16.38
C GLY A 15 2.57 -10.42 -16.95
N TRP A 16 1.34 -10.48 -16.46
CA TRP A 16 0.21 -9.71 -16.94
C TRP A 16 -0.57 -9.05 -15.82
N ARG A 17 -0.82 -7.75 -15.93
CA ARG A 17 -1.87 -7.04 -15.20
C ARG A 17 -3.08 -6.88 -16.10
N LEU A 18 -4.18 -7.47 -15.69
CA LEU A 18 -5.42 -7.56 -16.46
C LEU A 18 -6.39 -6.48 -16.01
N ASP A 19 -6.70 -5.58 -16.92
CA ASP A 19 -7.60 -4.46 -16.71
C ASP A 19 -9.05 -4.92 -16.65
N VAL A 20 -9.88 -4.23 -15.83
CA VAL A 20 -11.32 -4.51 -15.62
C VAL A 20 -11.67 -6.01 -15.56
N ALA A 21 -10.81 -6.79 -14.94
CA ALA A 21 -10.86 -8.25 -14.99
C ALA A 21 -12.15 -8.86 -14.40
N ALA A 22 -12.87 -8.10 -13.58
CA ALA A 22 -14.16 -8.52 -13.04
C ALA A 22 -15.29 -8.54 -14.07
N GLU A 23 -15.15 -7.82 -15.19
CA GLU A 23 -16.17 -7.68 -16.24
C GLU A 23 -16.01 -8.71 -17.35
N VAL A 24 -14.87 -9.37 -17.40
CA VAL A 24 -14.61 -10.47 -18.34
C VAL A 24 -15.02 -11.81 -17.70
N PRO A 25 -15.70 -12.71 -18.45
CA PRO A 25 -16.11 -14.00 -17.91
C PRO A 25 -14.94 -14.80 -17.36
N ILE A 26 -15.12 -15.39 -16.16
CA ILE A 26 -14.06 -16.12 -15.46
C ILE A 26 -13.49 -17.30 -16.28
N ASN A 27 -14.30 -17.92 -17.13
CA ASN A 27 -13.85 -19.03 -17.98
C ASN A 27 -12.81 -18.58 -19.01
N PHE A 28 -12.91 -17.34 -19.52
CA PHE A 28 -11.88 -16.78 -20.37
C PHE A 28 -10.54 -16.68 -19.63
N TRP A 29 -10.56 -16.18 -18.40
CA TRP A 29 -9.34 -16.06 -17.59
C TRP A 29 -8.71 -17.41 -17.24
N LYS A 30 -9.52 -18.46 -17.10
CA LYS A 30 -8.99 -19.83 -16.89
C LYS A 30 -8.29 -20.35 -18.14
N GLU A 31 -8.84 -20.11 -19.32
CA GLU A 31 -8.17 -20.46 -20.59
C GLU A 31 -6.93 -19.58 -20.82
N PHE A 32 -7.04 -18.26 -20.56
CA PHE A 32 -5.90 -17.35 -20.66
C PHE A 32 -4.73 -17.82 -19.78
N ARG A 33 -5.01 -18.23 -18.53
CA ARG A 33 -3.98 -18.80 -17.66
C ARG A 33 -3.30 -20.02 -18.26
N LYS A 34 -4.05 -20.92 -18.85
CA LYS A 34 -3.47 -22.11 -19.51
C LYS A 34 -2.49 -21.70 -20.59
N TRP A 35 -2.90 -20.84 -21.52
CA TRP A 35 -2.05 -20.37 -22.61
C TRP A 35 -0.77 -19.69 -22.11
N VAL A 36 -0.90 -18.84 -21.09
CA VAL A 36 0.24 -18.13 -20.52
C VAL A 36 1.20 -19.10 -19.84
N LYS A 37 0.68 -20.03 -19.03
CA LYS A 37 1.49 -20.98 -18.27
C LYS A 37 2.08 -22.12 -19.12
N GLU A 38 1.51 -22.39 -20.27
CA GLU A 38 2.10 -23.30 -21.29
C GLU A 38 3.38 -22.71 -21.87
N ILE A 39 3.44 -21.38 -22.07
CA ILE A 39 4.62 -20.69 -22.60
C ILE A 39 5.65 -20.42 -21.47
N ASN A 40 5.18 -19.85 -20.37
CA ASN A 40 6.02 -19.52 -19.22
C ASN A 40 5.30 -19.87 -17.91
N PRO A 41 5.60 -21.02 -17.28
CA PRO A 41 4.97 -21.45 -16.04
C PRO A 41 5.20 -20.50 -14.87
N ASP A 42 6.29 -19.71 -14.89
CA ASP A 42 6.66 -18.76 -13.83
C ASP A 42 6.02 -17.38 -14.03
N SER A 43 5.36 -17.14 -15.13
CA SER A 43 4.69 -15.88 -15.44
C SER A 43 3.66 -15.50 -14.38
N TYR A 44 3.72 -14.28 -13.86
CA TYR A 44 2.79 -13.79 -12.85
C TYR A 44 1.54 -13.17 -13.51
N ILE A 45 0.36 -13.62 -13.11
CA ILE A 45 -0.93 -13.11 -13.60
C ILE A 45 -1.68 -12.44 -12.46
N THR A 46 -1.94 -11.13 -12.58
CA THR A 46 -2.71 -10.36 -11.61
C THR A 46 -3.88 -9.64 -12.27
N GLY A 47 -5.03 -9.62 -11.58
CA GLY A 47 -6.23 -8.98 -12.09
C GLY A 47 -6.61 -7.73 -11.29
N GLU A 48 -7.21 -6.76 -11.97
CA GLU A 48 -7.90 -5.68 -11.32
C GLU A 48 -9.31 -6.11 -10.94
N ILE A 49 -9.53 -6.34 -9.67
CA ILE A 49 -10.83 -6.69 -9.09
C ILE A 49 -11.12 -5.68 -7.99
N TRP A 50 -11.99 -4.74 -8.27
CA TRP A 50 -12.18 -3.57 -7.42
C TRP A 50 -13.59 -3.48 -6.84
N TRP A 51 -14.53 -2.88 -7.58
CA TRP A 51 -15.86 -2.58 -7.07
C TRP A 51 -16.83 -3.74 -7.21
N GLU A 52 -17.59 -4.03 -6.15
CA GLU A 52 -18.83 -4.79 -6.22
C GLU A 52 -20.01 -3.84 -6.44
N ASP A 53 -19.99 -2.72 -5.70
CA ASP A 53 -20.93 -1.63 -5.86
C ASP A 53 -20.21 -0.29 -5.62
N TYR A 54 -19.98 0.43 -6.71
CA TYR A 54 -19.32 1.73 -6.71
C TYR A 54 -20.08 2.79 -5.90
N LYS A 55 -21.44 2.78 -5.93
CA LYS A 55 -22.24 3.78 -5.24
C LYS A 55 -22.15 3.67 -3.71
N THR A 56 -22.12 2.46 -3.20
CA THR A 56 -22.03 2.18 -1.77
C THR A 56 -20.62 1.97 -1.25
N ASN A 57 -19.60 2.11 -2.12
CA ASN A 57 -18.19 1.85 -1.79
C ASN A 57 -17.93 0.41 -1.33
N LYS A 58 -18.67 -0.54 -1.87
CA LYS A 58 -18.51 -1.92 -1.56
C LYS A 58 -17.45 -2.56 -2.45
N LEU A 59 -16.35 -3.02 -1.84
CA LEU A 59 -15.27 -3.67 -2.55
C LEU A 59 -15.59 -5.15 -2.78
N LYS A 60 -15.24 -5.63 -3.97
CA LYS A 60 -15.49 -7.01 -4.40
C LYS A 60 -14.54 -7.98 -3.69
N ASN A 61 -15.08 -9.14 -3.30
CA ASN A 61 -14.25 -10.26 -2.88
C ASN A 61 -13.73 -11.01 -4.12
N ALA A 62 -12.40 -11.00 -4.26
CA ALA A 62 -11.74 -11.56 -5.44
C ALA A 62 -11.47 -13.07 -5.35
N SER A 63 -11.94 -13.77 -4.30
CA SER A 63 -11.59 -15.17 -4.04
C SER A 63 -11.86 -16.12 -5.21
N LYS A 64 -12.90 -15.86 -6.03
CA LYS A 64 -13.22 -16.71 -7.16
C LYS A 64 -12.17 -16.71 -8.29
N TRP A 65 -11.36 -15.63 -8.38
CA TRP A 65 -10.33 -15.49 -9.42
C TRP A 65 -8.95 -15.99 -9.01
N ILE A 66 -8.70 -16.15 -7.69
CA ILE A 66 -7.38 -16.51 -7.13
C ILE A 66 -7.38 -17.89 -6.45
N LYS A 67 -8.13 -18.81 -7.01
CA LYS A 67 -8.16 -20.23 -6.58
C LYS A 67 -7.02 -21.08 -7.17
N GLY A 68 -6.11 -20.48 -7.94
CA GLY A 68 -5.03 -21.18 -8.63
C GLY A 68 -5.36 -21.55 -10.09
N ASP A 69 -6.57 -21.25 -10.56
CA ASP A 69 -7.05 -21.60 -11.90
C ASP A 69 -7.27 -20.39 -12.83
N ALA A 70 -7.14 -19.16 -12.33
CA ALA A 70 -7.22 -17.94 -13.13
C ALA A 70 -6.04 -16.99 -12.85
N PHE A 71 -5.98 -16.35 -11.69
CA PHE A 71 -4.92 -15.40 -11.34
C PHE A 71 -4.04 -15.93 -10.21
N ASP A 72 -2.78 -15.45 -10.15
CA ASP A 72 -1.86 -15.67 -9.03
C ASP A 72 -2.08 -14.66 -7.91
N GLY A 73 -2.62 -13.48 -8.24
CA GLY A 73 -2.95 -12.42 -7.30
C GLY A 73 -3.92 -11.40 -7.87
N VAL A 74 -4.23 -10.39 -7.09
CA VAL A 74 -5.04 -9.24 -7.51
C VAL A 74 -4.48 -7.96 -6.90
N MET A 75 -4.81 -6.80 -7.49
CA MET A 75 -4.64 -5.50 -6.84
C MET A 75 -5.53 -5.45 -5.59
N ASN A 76 -4.91 -5.33 -4.41
CA ASN A 76 -5.61 -5.51 -3.14
C ASN A 76 -6.22 -4.19 -2.64
N TYR A 77 -7.26 -3.71 -3.29
CA TYR A 77 -7.99 -2.50 -2.87
C TYR A 77 -8.62 -2.61 -1.47
N ARG A 78 -8.95 -3.82 -1.02
CA ARG A 78 -9.42 -4.04 0.36
C ARG A 78 -8.35 -3.73 1.40
N PHE A 79 -7.08 -3.96 1.07
CA PHE A 79 -5.95 -3.55 1.90
C PHE A 79 -5.88 -2.03 1.98
N ALA A 80 -5.91 -1.33 0.85
CA ALA A 80 -5.87 0.13 0.78
C ALA A 80 -6.98 0.77 1.61
N ASP A 81 -8.22 0.33 1.42
CA ASP A 81 -9.39 0.85 2.14
C ASP A 81 -9.29 0.62 3.66
N ASN A 82 -8.87 -0.58 4.09
CA ASN A 82 -8.68 -0.87 5.51
C ASN A 82 -7.56 -0.01 6.12
N CYS A 83 -6.45 0.17 5.41
CA CYS A 83 -5.35 1.04 5.85
C CYS A 83 -5.80 2.50 5.96
N TYR A 84 -6.53 3.00 4.98
CA TYR A 84 -7.12 4.33 5.02
C TYR A 84 -8.02 4.51 6.25
N GLN A 85 -8.98 3.60 6.47
CA GLN A 85 -9.91 3.68 7.60
C GLN A 85 -9.24 3.61 8.97
N TYR A 86 -8.06 2.99 9.09
CA TYR A 86 -7.36 2.86 10.38
C TYR A 86 -6.31 3.94 10.61
N PHE A 87 -5.44 4.21 9.63
CA PHE A 87 -4.29 5.10 9.79
C PHE A 87 -4.58 6.55 9.42
N VAL A 88 -5.52 6.80 8.49
CA VAL A 88 -5.74 8.13 7.91
C VAL A 88 -7.01 8.78 8.46
N GLN A 89 -8.12 8.07 8.49
CA GLN A 89 -9.41 8.60 8.91
C GLN A 89 -9.39 9.09 10.37
N THR A 90 -10.03 10.26 10.65
CA THR A 90 -10.03 10.92 11.96
C THR A 90 -11.39 10.98 12.62
N GLU A 91 -12.48 11.12 11.87
CA GLU A 91 -13.84 11.25 12.44
C GLU A 91 -14.39 9.91 12.96
N SER A 92 -14.23 8.84 12.20
CA SER A 92 -14.72 7.52 12.56
C SER A 92 -13.70 6.43 12.20
N PRO A 93 -12.47 6.50 12.76
CA PRO A 93 -11.43 5.56 12.42
C PRO A 93 -11.78 4.15 12.92
N LEU A 94 -11.38 3.14 12.19
CA LEU A 94 -11.46 1.77 12.68
C LEU A 94 -10.75 1.66 14.05
N THR A 95 -11.34 0.89 14.95
CA THR A 95 -10.63 0.43 16.15
C THR A 95 -9.50 -0.52 15.76
N THR A 96 -8.48 -0.69 16.60
CA THR A 96 -7.38 -1.63 16.32
C THR A 96 -7.91 -3.06 16.11
N LYS A 97 -8.89 -3.49 16.93
CA LYS A 97 -9.55 -4.78 16.76
C LYS A 97 -10.35 -4.87 15.44
N GLY A 98 -11.06 -3.80 15.06
CA GLY A 98 -11.79 -3.74 13.79
C GLY A 98 -10.87 -3.86 12.60
N PHE A 99 -9.76 -3.13 12.60
CA PHE A 99 -8.74 -3.20 11.57
C PHE A 99 -8.12 -4.59 11.44
N THR A 100 -7.64 -5.18 12.54
CA THR A 100 -7.05 -6.52 12.51
C THR A 100 -8.06 -7.59 12.08
N SER A 101 -9.34 -7.45 12.44
CA SER A 101 -10.41 -8.34 11.99
C SER A 101 -10.63 -8.26 10.48
N LYS A 102 -10.63 -7.05 9.90
CA LYS A 102 -10.73 -6.85 8.45
C LYS A 102 -9.52 -7.41 7.71
N MET A 103 -8.30 -7.25 8.25
CA MET A 103 -7.09 -7.84 7.66
C MET A 103 -7.11 -9.37 7.72
N LYS A 104 -7.48 -9.96 8.86
CA LYS A 104 -7.69 -11.41 8.98
C LYS A 104 -8.77 -11.93 8.03
N LYS A 105 -9.80 -11.14 7.76
CA LYS A 105 -10.85 -11.51 6.79
C LYS A 105 -10.29 -11.63 5.37
N ILE A 106 -9.37 -10.73 4.96
CA ILE A 106 -8.67 -10.86 3.67
C ILE A 106 -7.89 -12.19 3.61
N HIS A 107 -7.11 -12.51 4.66
CA HIS A 107 -6.35 -13.75 4.73
C HIS A 107 -7.26 -15.00 4.72
N SER A 108 -8.42 -14.94 5.38
CA SER A 108 -9.39 -16.02 5.38
C SER A 108 -10.10 -16.20 4.04
N ASP A 109 -10.42 -15.10 3.35
CA ASP A 109 -11.12 -15.15 2.06
C ASP A 109 -10.24 -15.69 0.93
N TYR A 110 -8.94 -15.39 0.97
CA TYR A 110 -8.02 -15.63 -0.15
C TYR A 110 -7.04 -16.77 0.08
N GLY A 111 -6.93 -17.22 1.33
CA GLY A 111 -5.88 -18.14 1.77
C GLY A 111 -4.55 -17.41 1.99
N TYR A 112 -3.86 -17.76 3.08
CA TYR A 112 -2.67 -17.02 3.50
C TYR A 112 -1.55 -17.03 2.44
N ASN A 113 -1.27 -18.19 1.83
CA ASN A 113 -0.22 -18.30 0.81
C ASN A 113 -0.50 -17.41 -0.41
N THR A 114 -1.75 -17.36 -0.87
CA THR A 114 -2.17 -16.45 -1.95
C THR A 114 -2.02 -14.98 -1.54
N CYS A 115 -2.22 -14.66 -0.24
CA CYS A 115 -2.03 -13.30 0.25
C CYS A 115 -0.58 -12.81 0.13
N LEU A 116 0.42 -13.69 0.06
CA LEU A 116 1.82 -13.31 -0.14
C LEU A 116 2.09 -12.74 -1.55
N SER A 117 1.28 -13.11 -2.53
CA SER A 117 1.38 -12.64 -3.93
C SER A 117 0.43 -11.48 -4.27
N LEU A 118 -0.46 -11.06 -3.36
CA LEU A 118 -1.34 -9.92 -3.60
C LEU A 118 -0.55 -8.62 -3.73
N GLN A 119 -0.98 -7.75 -4.63
CA GLN A 119 -0.43 -6.40 -4.77
C GLN A 119 -1.10 -5.46 -3.75
N ASN A 120 -0.46 -5.25 -2.61
CA ASN A 120 -0.93 -4.34 -1.57
C ASN A 120 -0.67 -2.90 -1.96
N LEU A 121 -1.64 -2.24 -2.59
CA LEU A 121 -1.56 -0.84 -2.99
C LEU A 121 -2.04 0.09 -1.87
N LEU A 122 -1.60 1.34 -1.91
CA LEU A 122 -2.17 2.47 -1.16
C LEU A 122 -2.71 3.55 -2.09
N GLY A 123 -2.23 3.60 -3.32
CA GLY A 123 -2.69 4.43 -4.41
C GLY A 123 -2.47 3.74 -5.76
N SER A 124 -3.13 4.21 -6.80
CA SER A 124 -3.02 3.71 -8.17
C SER A 124 -3.29 4.82 -9.18
N HIS A 125 -3.29 4.47 -10.47
CA HIS A 125 -3.68 5.40 -11.54
C HIS A 125 -5.16 5.79 -11.53
N ASP A 126 -5.99 5.09 -10.76
CA ASP A 126 -7.44 5.32 -10.62
C ASP A 126 -7.83 5.86 -9.24
N THR A 127 -6.86 6.19 -8.39
CA THR A 127 -7.12 6.75 -7.06
C THR A 127 -6.25 7.97 -6.80
N GLN A 128 -6.61 8.73 -5.79
CA GLN A 128 -5.74 9.79 -5.30
C GLN A 128 -4.38 9.23 -4.86
N ARG A 129 -3.34 10.06 -4.96
CA ARG A 129 -2.02 9.74 -4.44
C ARG A 129 -1.99 9.65 -2.92
N VAL A 130 -1.11 8.82 -2.38
CA VAL A 130 -1.01 8.52 -0.94
C VAL A 130 -0.92 9.77 -0.09
N ILE A 131 -0.07 10.75 -0.45
CA ILE A 131 0.06 11.96 0.36
C ILE A 131 -1.17 12.85 0.29
N SER A 132 -1.84 12.93 -0.87
CA SER A 132 -3.12 13.65 -0.97
C SER A 132 -4.22 12.98 -0.15
N MET A 133 -4.24 11.65 -0.09
CA MET A 133 -5.14 10.89 0.80
C MET A 133 -4.89 11.26 2.28
N ILE A 134 -3.64 11.39 2.69
CA ILE A 134 -3.25 11.72 4.07
C ILE A 134 -3.61 13.17 4.43
N GLU A 135 -3.47 14.09 3.48
CA GLU A 135 -3.86 15.52 3.66
C GLU A 135 -5.37 15.73 3.70
N ASN A 136 -6.15 14.74 3.24
CA ASN A 136 -7.61 14.78 3.20
C ASN A 136 -8.21 13.61 3.99
N PRO A 137 -8.03 13.54 5.31
CA PRO A 137 -8.67 12.52 6.13
C PRO A 137 -10.20 12.66 5.99
N ASN A 138 -10.94 11.55 6.15
CA ASN A 138 -12.40 11.48 6.11
C ASN A 138 -13.05 11.60 4.72
N HIS A 139 -12.25 11.64 3.64
CA HIS A 139 -12.74 11.48 2.29
C HIS A 139 -12.60 10.00 1.85
N ARG A 140 -13.60 9.50 1.14
CA ARG A 140 -13.57 8.12 0.63
C ARG A 140 -12.41 7.92 -0.34
N LEU A 141 -11.85 6.71 -0.34
CA LEU A 141 -10.94 6.27 -1.39
C LEU A 141 -11.61 6.48 -2.75
N ASP A 142 -10.88 7.04 -3.73
CA ASP A 142 -11.36 7.38 -5.06
C ASP A 142 -12.44 8.49 -5.05
N HIS A 143 -13.70 8.17 -4.82
CA HIS A 143 -14.84 9.10 -4.89
C HIS A 143 -14.66 10.40 -4.10
N GLY A 144 -14.03 10.35 -2.94
CA GLY A 144 -13.84 11.54 -2.08
C GLY A 144 -12.81 12.50 -2.64
N ALA A 145 -11.93 12.03 -3.51
CA ALA A 145 -10.86 12.79 -4.13
C ALA A 145 -11.24 13.43 -5.47
N ASN A 146 -12.47 13.21 -5.95
CA ASN A 146 -12.94 13.76 -7.22
C ASN A 146 -13.21 15.26 -7.11
N LEU A 147 -12.38 16.09 -7.75
CA LEU A 147 -12.42 17.55 -7.63
C LEU A 147 -13.66 18.22 -8.24
N LYS A 148 -14.37 17.55 -9.15
CA LYS A 148 -15.66 18.06 -9.65
C LYS A 148 -16.74 17.98 -8.58
N ARG A 149 -16.66 16.96 -7.72
CA ARG A 149 -17.63 16.72 -6.62
C ARG A 149 -17.16 17.34 -5.31
N ASN A 150 -15.86 17.37 -5.06
CA ASN A 150 -15.25 17.90 -3.85
C ASN A 150 -14.20 18.98 -4.18
N ARG A 151 -14.68 20.22 -4.35
CA ARG A 151 -13.84 21.37 -4.69
C ARG A 151 -12.86 21.77 -3.57
N ASN A 152 -13.10 21.31 -2.34
CA ASN A 152 -12.27 21.62 -1.17
C ASN A 152 -11.18 20.55 -0.93
N TYR A 153 -11.10 19.52 -1.77
CA TYR A 153 -10.06 18.51 -1.64
C TYR A 153 -8.66 19.14 -1.81
N THR A 154 -7.81 18.95 -0.81
CA THR A 154 -6.46 19.54 -0.79
C THR A 154 -5.54 18.76 -1.73
N VAL A 155 -4.99 19.44 -2.72
CA VAL A 155 -3.99 18.90 -3.65
C VAL A 155 -2.69 19.68 -3.46
N SER A 156 -1.83 19.20 -2.59
CA SER A 156 -0.60 19.91 -2.16
C SER A 156 0.49 18.91 -1.74
N PRO A 157 1.73 19.37 -1.63
CA PRO A 157 2.77 18.61 -0.95
C PRO A 157 2.36 18.20 0.46
N LEU A 158 2.96 17.11 0.97
CA LEU A 158 2.70 16.61 2.31
C LEU A 158 3.08 17.64 3.38
N ASN A 159 2.14 17.92 4.29
CA ASN A 159 2.39 18.79 5.42
C ASN A 159 3.34 18.13 6.44
N GLN A 160 4.23 18.93 7.04
CA GLN A 160 5.20 18.47 8.04
C GLN A 160 4.55 17.70 9.21
N HIS A 161 3.34 18.09 9.62
CA HIS A 161 2.60 17.41 10.70
C HIS A 161 2.13 16.00 10.32
N ASN A 162 2.01 15.71 9.01
CA ASN A 162 1.53 14.43 8.50
C ASN A 162 2.65 13.45 8.12
N ILE A 163 3.93 13.86 8.16
CA ILE A 163 5.07 13.02 7.78
C ILE A 163 5.08 11.70 8.56
N LYS A 164 4.93 11.75 9.89
CA LYS A 164 4.92 10.54 10.72
C LYS A 164 3.78 9.58 10.37
N LYS A 165 2.60 10.12 10.07
CA LYS A 165 1.44 9.32 9.63
C LYS A 165 1.72 8.65 8.29
N ALA A 166 2.31 9.37 7.34
CA ALA A 166 2.70 8.84 6.04
C ALA A 166 3.74 7.72 6.17
N ASP A 167 4.77 7.95 6.97
CA ASP A 167 5.83 6.96 7.21
C ASP A 167 5.29 5.71 7.94
N GLN A 168 4.36 5.89 8.89
CA GLN A 168 3.67 4.79 9.57
C GLN A 168 2.86 3.94 8.60
N LEU A 169 2.10 4.57 7.71
CA LEU A 169 1.27 3.88 6.72
C LEU A 169 2.13 3.09 5.73
N LEU A 170 3.21 3.69 5.21
CA LEU A 170 4.16 3.02 4.31
C LEU A 170 4.88 1.87 5.01
N ALA A 171 5.35 2.06 6.24
CA ALA A 171 5.97 0.99 7.02
C ALA A 171 5.01 -0.20 7.20
N TYR A 172 3.73 0.07 7.47
CA TYR A 172 2.72 -0.98 7.55
C TYR A 172 2.57 -1.74 6.23
N GLN A 173 2.51 -1.04 5.08
CA GLN A 173 2.44 -1.67 3.76
C GLN A 173 3.63 -2.61 3.52
N PHE A 174 4.85 -2.17 3.84
CA PHE A 174 6.06 -2.95 3.58
C PHE A 174 6.27 -4.12 4.55
N PHE A 175 5.73 -4.05 5.77
CA PHE A 175 5.91 -5.11 6.78
C PHE A 175 4.77 -6.14 6.75
N SER A 176 3.65 -5.81 6.10
CA SER A 176 2.49 -6.70 5.97
C SER A 176 2.75 -7.87 5.01
N PRO A 177 2.00 -9.01 5.13
CA PRO A 177 1.93 -10.03 4.10
C PRO A 177 1.42 -9.46 2.78
N GLY A 178 2.01 -9.89 1.67
CA GLY A 178 1.70 -9.40 0.33
C GLY A 178 2.83 -8.57 -0.26
N THR A 179 2.74 -8.23 -1.52
CA THR A 179 3.73 -7.45 -2.24
C THR A 179 3.39 -5.97 -2.18
N PRO A 180 4.25 -5.10 -1.62
CA PRO A 180 4.03 -3.65 -1.69
C PRO A 180 3.95 -3.20 -3.13
N TYR A 181 2.83 -2.59 -3.49
CA TYR A 181 2.63 -1.96 -4.79
C TYR A 181 2.86 -0.45 -4.64
N ILE A 182 3.84 0.09 -5.36
CA ILE A 182 4.19 1.51 -5.34
C ILE A 182 3.68 2.12 -6.64
N TYR A 183 2.77 3.08 -6.54
CA TYR A 183 2.39 3.88 -7.69
C TYR A 183 3.51 4.88 -7.96
N TYR A 184 3.96 4.98 -9.22
CA TYR A 184 5.11 5.83 -9.58
C TYR A 184 4.95 7.26 -9.05
N GLY A 185 6.02 7.82 -8.52
CA GLY A 185 6.04 9.17 -7.97
C GLY A 185 5.63 9.29 -6.50
N ASP A 186 4.97 8.28 -5.90
CA ASP A 186 4.71 8.29 -4.46
C ASP A 186 6.01 8.25 -3.66
N GLU A 187 7.04 7.56 -4.19
CA GLU A 187 8.38 7.47 -3.61
C GLU A 187 9.15 8.80 -3.61
N VAL A 188 8.77 9.72 -4.48
CA VAL A 188 9.36 11.06 -4.55
C VAL A 188 8.42 12.17 -4.07
N GLY A 189 7.31 11.78 -3.44
CA GLY A 189 6.39 12.71 -2.79
C GLY A 189 5.45 13.46 -3.74
N MET A 190 5.11 12.89 -4.89
CA MET A 190 4.12 13.47 -5.80
C MET A 190 2.73 13.47 -5.16
N TRP A 191 2.00 14.56 -5.36
CA TRP A 191 0.62 14.73 -4.93
C TRP A 191 -0.34 14.74 -6.13
N GLY A 192 -1.59 14.41 -5.89
CA GLY A 192 -2.64 14.40 -6.92
C GLY A 192 -3.95 13.92 -6.32
N ALA A 193 -5.03 14.53 -6.80
CA ALA A 193 -6.40 14.09 -6.51
C ALA A 193 -6.73 12.82 -7.30
N ASP A 194 -7.99 12.49 -7.44
CA ASP A 194 -8.49 11.42 -8.29
C ASP A 194 -8.11 11.60 -9.76
N ASP A 195 -8.24 10.54 -10.55
CA ASP A 195 -8.02 10.56 -12.00
C ASP A 195 -8.75 11.75 -12.69
N PRO A 196 -8.08 12.49 -13.59
CA PRO A 196 -6.73 12.29 -14.13
C PRO A 196 -5.59 12.98 -13.35
N ASP A 197 -5.85 13.70 -12.26
CA ASP A 197 -4.84 14.51 -11.56
C ASP A 197 -3.73 13.66 -10.91
N CYS A 198 -4.03 12.42 -10.51
CA CYS A 198 -3.03 11.48 -10.00
C CYS A 198 -2.00 11.05 -11.06
N ARG A 199 -2.29 11.21 -12.37
CA ARG A 199 -1.49 10.72 -13.50
C ARG A 199 -0.51 11.76 -14.05
N LYS A 200 -0.09 12.74 -13.25
CA LYS A 200 0.95 13.71 -13.64
C LYS A 200 2.23 13.00 -14.05
N PRO A 201 3.02 13.56 -14.99
CA PRO A 201 4.33 13.01 -15.36
C PRO A 201 5.24 12.83 -14.14
N MET A 202 6.11 11.81 -14.18
CA MET A 202 7.11 11.56 -13.14
C MET A 202 8.01 12.78 -12.96
N ILE A 203 8.33 13.11 -11.71
CA ILE A 203 9.29 14.15 -11.37
C ILE A 203 10.69 13.53 -11.34
N TRP A 204 11.55 13.93 -12.30
CA TRP A 204 12.94 13.51 -12.40
C TRP A 204 13.89 14.54 -11.77
N ASP A 205 15.01 14.11 -11.18
CA ASP A 205 15.95 14.96 -10.45
C ASP A 205 16.80 15.85 -11.38
N ASP A 206 16.96 15.45 -12.63
CA ASP A 206 17.72 16.14 -13.69
C ASP A 206 16.86 17.10 -14.53
N ILE A 207 15.57 17.22 -14.20
CA ILE A 207 14.64 18.12 -14.90
C ILE A 207 14.22 19.26 -13.96
N GLN A 208 14.30 20.49 -14.44
CA GLN A 208 13.74 21.65 -13.75
C GLN A 208 12.27 21.83 -14.12
N TYR A 209 11.41 21.89 -13.12
CA TYR A 209 9.97 22.08 -13.27
C TYR A 209 9.55 23.47 -12.84
N GLU A 210 8.52 24.01 -13.50
CA GLU A 210 7.81 25.17 -13.01
C GLU A 210 6.99 24.84 -11.76
N ASP A 211 6.78 25.84 -10.91
CA ASP A 211 5.90 25.71 -9.76
C ASP A 211 4.46 25.43 -10.20
N GLU A 212 3.76 24.59 -9.47
CA GLU A 212 2.36 24.27 -9.74
C GLU A 212 1.44 25.38 -9.24
N HIS A 213 1.04 26.29 -10.15
CA HIS A 213 0.17 27.44 -9.86
C HIS A 213 -1.31 27.19 -10.14
N ALA A 214 -1.67 26.07 -10.72
CA ALA A 214 -3.05 25.71 -11.02
C ALA A 214 -3.47 24.41 -10.33
N LEU A 215 -4.73 24.35 -9.95
CA LEU A 215 -5.42 23.10 -9.61
C LEU A 215 -5.82 22.37 -10.89
N PRO A 216 -6.13 21.08 -10.82
CA PRO A 216 -6.79 20.40 -11.92
C PRO A 216 -7.99 21.20 -12.43
N TYR A 217 -8.22 21.11 -13.74
CA TYR A 217 -9.22 21.93 -14.48
C TYR A 217 -8.89 23.42 -14.60
N GLY A 218 -7.64 23.82 -14.36
CA GLY A 218 -7.16 25.19 -14.61
C GLY A 218 -7.56 26.22 -13.54
N ASN A 219 -8.16 25.83 -12.44
CA ASN A 219 -8.45 26.75 -11.34
C ASN A 219 -7.12 27.25 -10.72
N PRO A 220 -6.93 28.57 -10.53
CA PRO A 220 -5.68 29.08 -9.96
C PRO A 220 -5.54 28.70 -8.49
N ARG A 221 -4.32 28.41 -8.07
CA ARG A 221 -3.97 28.25 -6.65
C ARG A 221 -3.75 29.63 -6.02
N LYS A 222 -4.05 29.77 -4.74
CA LYS A 222 -3.65 30.96 -3.96
C LYS A 222 -2.13 31.10 -3.83
N LYS A 223 -1.42 29.97 -3.80
CA LYS A 223 0.04 29.88 -3.71
C LYS A 223 0.52 28.75 -4.62
N GLY A 224 1.58 29.00 -5.39
CA GLY A 224 2.29 27.96 -6.15
C GLY A 224 3.01 26.99 -5.21
N TYR A 225 3.14 25.76 -5.64
CA TYR A 225 3.94 24.75 -4.96
C TYR A 225 5.13 24.35 -5.82
N GLN A 226 6.32 24.40 -5.24
CA GLN A 226 7.53 23.95 -5.90
C GLN A 226 7.39 22.47 -6.26
N VAL A 227 7.68 22.15 -7.52
CA VAL A 227 7.67 20.78 -8.03
C VAL A 227 9.11 20.26 -8.05
N SER A 228 9.41 19.36 -7.14
CA SER A 228 10.73 18.72 -7.02
C SER A 228 10.61 17.38 -6.29
N GLN A 229 11.62 16.53 -6.43
CA GLN A 229 11.67 15.28 -5.68
C GLN A 229 11.87 15.53 -4.19
N ASP A 230 11.07 14.87 -3.37
CA ASP A 230 11.34 14.70 -1.92
C ASP A 230 12.39 13.59 -1.74
N LYS A 231 13.67 13.99 -1.65
CA LYS A 231 14.81 13.06 -1.46
C LYS A 231 14.75 12.32 -0.13
N SER A 232 14.15 12.90 0.91
CA SER A 232 13.97 12.25 2.21
C SER A 232 12.99 11.09 2.09
N ARG A 233 11.89 11.30 1.40
CA ARG A 233 10.89 10.26 1.11
C ARG A 233 11.47 9.15 0.23
N LEU A 234 12.18 9.50 -0.82
CA LEU A 234 12.87 8.52 -1.67
C LEU A 234 13.83 7.64 -0.88
N ASN A 235 14.63 8.24 0.01
CA ASN A 235 15.53 7.50 0.89
C ASN A 235 14.79 6.59 1.88
N PHE A 236 13.63 7.04 2.36
CA PHE A 236 12.78 6.20 3.22
C PHE A 236 12.25 4.98 2.46
N PHE A 237 11.74 5.14 1.25
CA PHE A 237 11.32 4.03 0.39
C PHE A 237 12.47 3.06 0.08
N LYS A 238 13.65 3.58 -0.30
CA LYS A 238 14.85 2.76 -0.52
C LYS A 238 15.19 1.91 0.71
N ARG A 239 15.09 2.50 1.91
CA ARG A 239 15.33 1.80 3.18
C ARG A 239 14.28 0.71 3.44
N LEU A 240 13.00 0.99 3.22
CA LEU A 240 11.92 0.00 3.34
C LEU A 240 12.13 -1.18 2.37
N CYS A 241 12.48 -0.90 1.11
CA CYS A 241 12.80 -1.93 0.12
C CYS A 241 13.98 -2.80 0.56
N ALA A 242 15.08 -2.17 1.03
CA ALA A 242 16.27 -2.88 1.49
C ALA A 242 15.96 -3.79 2.68
N ILE A 243 15.23 -3.30 3.68
CA ILE A 243 14.80 -4.07 4.85
C ILE A 243 13.92 -5.26 4.44
N ARG A 244 12.94 -5.04 3.57
CA ARG A 244 12.08 -6.13 3.11
C ARG A 244 12.88 -7.16 2.31
N LYS A 245 13.81 -6.73 1.45
CA LYS A 245 14.68 -7.62 0.66
C LYS A 245 15.59 -8.47 1.56
N SER A 246 16.14 -7.91 2.63
CA SER A 246 17.05 -8.62 3.54
C SER A 246 16.36 -9.53 4.56
N ASN A 247 15.02 -9.37 4.77
CA ASN A 247 14.29 -10.14 5.75
C ASN A 247 13.25 -11.06 5.10
N THR A 248 13.55 -12.35 5.02
CA THR A 248 12.64 -13.36 4.45
C THR A 248 11.32 -13.45 5.23
N ALA A 249 11.36 -13.24 6.54
CA ALA A 249 10.13 -13.19 7.36
C ALA A 249 9.13 -12.15 6.87
N LEU A 250 9.57 -11.00 6.38
CA LEU A 250 8.67 -9.97 5.83
C LEU A 250 8.06 -10.37 4.47
N ARG A 251 8.78 -11.19 3.68
CA ARG A 251 8.31 -11.64 2.36
C ARG A 251 7.43 -12.89 2.43
N GLU A 252 7.90 -13.90 3.16
CA GLU A 252 7.39 -15.28 3.12
C GLU A 252 6.89 -15.77 4.48
N GLY A 253 7.18 -15.02 5.56
CA GLY A 253 6.86 -15.44 6.92
C GLY A 253 5.37 -15.45 7.22
N ASP A 254 5.01 -16.14 8.29
CA ASP A 254 3.68 -16.12 8.88
C ASP A 254 3.26 -14.70 9.36
N PHE A 255 2.04 -14.56 9.84
CA PHE A 255 1.54 -13.28 10.35
C PHE A 255 0.72 -13.50 11.61
N ASN A 256 1.29 -13.12 12.75
CA ASN A 256 0.68 -13.29 14.05
C ASN A 256 0.49 -11.95 14.75
N ILE A 257 -0.74 -11.57 15.04
CA ILE A 257 -1.04 -10.38 15.85
C ILE A 257 -0.66 -10.68 17.32
N ILE A 258 0.29 -9.93 17.85
CA ILE A 258 0.80 -10.08 19.23
C ILE A 258 0.35 -8.95 20.17
N LEU A 259 -0.12 -7.84 19.61
CA LEU A 259 -0.68 -6.72 20.35
C LEU A 259 -1.83 -6.09 19.56
N GLN A 260 -2.98 -5.96 20.18
CA GLN A 260 -4.06 -5.11 19.68
C GLN A 260 -4.77 -4.45 20.84
N ASN A 261 -4.68 -3.13 20.94
CA ASN A 261 -5.27 -2.36 22.02
C ASN A 261 -6.07 -1.18 21.45
N ASN A 262 -7.39 -1.22 21.65
CA ASN A 262 -8.29 -0.17 21.13
C ASN A 262 -8.09 1.18 21.84
N ARG A 263 -7.80 1.17 23.16
CA ARG A 263 -7.67 2.40 23.95
C ARG A 263 -6.40 3.17 23.59
N THR A 264 -5.27 2.48 23.51
CA THR A 264 -3.98 3.08 23.16
C THR A 264 -3.74 3.10 21.64
N ARG A 265 -4.63 2.52 20.84
CA ARG A 265 -4.48 2.35 19.39
C ARG A 265 -3.15 1.70 18.98
N MET A 266 -2.61 0.85 19.87
CA MET A 266 -1.40 0.07 19.60
C MET A 266 -1.74 -1.20 18.84
N LEU A 267 -1.00 -1.42 17.76
CA LEU A 267 -0.99 -2.64 16.96
C LEU A 267 0.43 -3.23 17.00
N GLY A 268 0.55 -4.53 17.18
CA GLY A 268 1.82 -5.24 17.04
C GLY A 268 1.61 -6.59 16.39
N PHE A 269 2.52 -6.96 15.52
CA PHE A 269 2.52 -8.28 14.90
C PHE A 269 3.93 -8.85 14.77
N ARG A 270 3.96 -10.17 14.68
CA ARG A 270 5.16 -10.98 14.44
C ARG A 270 5.10 -11.57 13.04
N ARG A 271 6.25 -11.57 12.36
CA ARG A 271 6.50 -12.30 11.13
C ARG A 271 7.66 -13.27 11.38
N THR A 272 7.50 -14.54 11.03
CA THR A 272 8.53 -15.55 11.23
C THR A 272 8.69 -16.42 9.99
N HIS A 273 9.92 -16.60 9.54
CA HIS A 273 10.28 -17.54 8.50
C HIS A 273 11.62 -18.21 8.86
N LYS A 274 11.59 -19.51 9.13
CA LYS A 274 12.77 -20.27 9.62
C LYS A 274 13.36 -19.58 10.87
N GLN A 275 14.61 -19.13 10.79
CA GLN A 275 15.29 -18.45 11.90
C GLN A 275 15.16 -16.92 11.87
N ASN A 276 14.60 -16.37 10.81
CA ASN A 276 14.39 -14.92 10.70
C ASN A 276 13.05 -14.53 11.35
N GLU A 277 13.10 -13.61 12.28
CA GLU A 277 11.94 -13.08 13.00
C GLU A 277 11.91 -11.56 12.95
N CYS A 278 10.74 -11.00 12.69
CA CYS A 278 10.47 -9.57 12.69
C CYS A 278 9.30 -9.26 13.63
N LEU A 279 9.45 -8.27 14.49
CA LEU A 279 8.38 -7.69 15.30
C LEU A 279 8.13 -6.26 14.87
N ALA A 280 6.93 -5.94 14.46
CA ALA A 280 6.52 -4.59 14.10
C ALA A 280 5.45 -4.08 15.06
N PHE A 281 5.62 -2.85 15.56
CA PHE A 281 4.65 -2.16 16.39
C PHE A 281 4.31 -0.81 15.80
N PHE A 282 3.04 -0.43 15.90
CA PHE A 282 2.46 0.80 15.37
C PHE A 282 1.63 1.48 16.45
N ASN A 283 1.89 2.76 16.66
CA ASN A 283 1.11 3.61 17.56
C ASN A 283 0.26 4.58 16.72
N SER A 284 -1.01 4.31 16.55
CA SER A 284 -1.94 5.20 15.81
C SER A 284 -2.65 6.22 16.71
N SER A 285 -2.22 6.38 17.97
CA SER A 285 -2.72 7.42 18.88
C SER A 285 -1.94 8.73 18.76
N ASP A 286 -2.44 9.77 19.42
CA ASP A 286 -1.81 11.10 19.46
C ASP A 286 -0.81 11.26 20.63
N THR A 287 -0.61 10.20 21.44
CA THR A 287 0.31 10.19 22.57
C THR A 287 1.35 9.08 22.42
N PRO A 288 2.58 9.26 22.94
CA PRO A 288 3.57 8.18 22.98
C PRO A 288 3.06 6.96 23.75
N GLN A 289 3.48 5.77 23.35
CA GLN A 289 3.08 4.50 23.97
C GLN A 289 4.30 3.61 24.23
N GLU A 290 4.24 2.82 25.29
CA GLU A 290 5.31 1.86 25.62
C GLU A 290 5.34 0.67 24.68
N ILE A 291 6.55 0.20 24.35
CA ILE A 291 6.79 -1.01 23.58
C ILE A 291 6.79 -2.21 24.53
N PRO A 292 6.07 -3.29 24.21
CA PRO A 292 6.12 -4.51 25.01
C PRO A 292 7.55 -5.09 25.10
N LYS A 293 7.91 -5.66 26.24
CA LYS A 293 9.24 -6.24 26.52
C LYS A 293 9.63 -7.43 25.61
N VAL A 294 8.70 -7.93 24.81
CA VAL A 294 8.94 -9.05 23.88
C VAL A 294 10.04 -8.80 22.83
N ALA A 295 10.48 -7.55 22.66
CA ALA A 295 11.52 -7.15 21.71
C ALA A 295 12.90 -6.94 22.37
N ASP A 296 13.09 -7.25 23.65
CA ASP A 296 14.31 -6.88 24.42
C ASP A 296 15.59 -7.47 23.82
N ASN A 297 15.54 -8.69 23.26
CA ASN A 297 16.69 -9.41 22.68
C ASN A 297 16.79 -9.26 21.14
N MET A 298 16.05 -8.33 20.53
CA MET A 298 16.06 -8.14 19.10
C MET A 298 16.77 -6.84 18.70
N LYS A 299 17.35 -6.80 17.51
CA LYS A 299 17.93 -5.58 16.93
C LYS A 299 16.83 -4.60 16.53
N LEU A 300 16.99 -3.34 16.93
CA LEU A 300 16.18 -2.24 16.45
C LEU A 300 16.61 -1.88 15.01
N GLU A 301 15.74 -2.10 14.05
CA GLU A 301 16.09 -1.99 12.61
C GLU A 301 15.58 -0.69 11.97
N LEU A 302 14.31 -0.35 12.20
CA LEU A 302 13.70 0.86 11.66
C LEU A 302 12.69 1.43 12.65
N PHE A 303 12.61 2.76 12.71
CA PHE A 303 11.68 3.47 13.59
C PHE A 303 11.39 4.87 13.09
N SER A 304 10.22 5.39 13.46
CA SER A 304 9.82 6.78 13.20
C SER A 304 10.53 7.77 14.13
N SER A 305 10.64 9.02 13.68
CA SER A 305 11.23 10.11 14.48
C SER A 305 10.60 10.23 15.86
N GLY A 306 11.41 10.39 16.90
CA GLY A 306 10.99 10.48 18.31
C GLY A 306 10.61 9.15 18.95
N THR A 307 10.80 8.02 18.24
CA THR A 307 10.66 6.68 18.79
C THR A 307 12.00 6.20 19.34
N THR A 308 11.95 5.52 20.47
CA THR A 308 13.11 4.88 21.12
C THR A 308 12.90 3.37 21.18
N ARG A 309 13.84 2.63 21.77
CA ARG A 309 13.68 1.19 22.02
C ARG A 309 12.52 0.85 22.96
N LYS A 310 12.09 1.78 23.81
CA LYS A 310 11.06 1.57 24.85
C LYS A 310 9.73 2.27 24.56
N ILE A 311 9.74 3.34 23.78
CA ILE A 311 8.58 4.20 23.54
C ILE A 311 8.42 4.46 22.05
N ILE A 312 7.22 4.25 21.54
CA ILE A 312 6.83 4.65 20.18
C ILE A 312 6.19 6.03 20.25
N SER A 313 6.69 6.98 19.46
CA SER A 313 6.10 8.32 19.35
C SER A 313 4.65 8.26 18.87
N SER A 314 3.90 9.35 19.03
CA SER A 314 2.57 9.52 18.43
C SER A 314 2.64 9.32 16.90
N LYS A 315 1.67 8.61 16.31
CA LYS A 315 1.65 8.25 14.90
C LYS A 315 2.94 7.58 14.41
N GLY A 316 3.63 6.89 15.31
CA GLY A 316 4.92 6.27 15.06
C GLY A 316 4.85 4.77 14.87
N PHE A 317 5.99 4.22 14.47
CA PHE A 317 6.19 2.78 14.32
C PHE A 317 7.60 2.38 14.71
N VAL A 318 7.80 1.07 14.89
CA VAL A 318 9.12 0.46 15.11
C VAL A 318 9.13 -0.95 14.56
N LEU A 319 10.28 -1.33 14.00
CA LEU A 319 10.59 -2.69 13.55
C LEU A 319 11.81 -3.21 14.29
N PHE A 320 11.69 -4.40 14.86
CA PHE A 320 12.79 -5.19 15.41
C PHE A 320 12.99 -6.42 14.54
N VAL A 321 14.25 -6.85 14.41
CA VAL A 321 14.64 -8.04 13.65
C VAL A 321 15.59 -8.93 14.47
N LYS A 322 15.52 -10.24 14.21
CA LYS A 322 16.38 -11.25 14.81
C LYS A 322 17.02 -12.10 13.72
#